data_1ce7a821cc4c3cf0d78c4a50f63fd378
#
_entry.id   1ce7a821cc4c3cf0d78c4a50f63fd378
#
_cell.length_a   1.000
_cell.length_b   1.000
_cell.length_c   1.000
_cell.angle_alpha   90.00
_cell.angle_beta   90.00
_cell.angle_gamma   90.00
#
_symmetry.space_group_name_H-M   'P 1'
#
loop_
_entity.id
_entity.type
_entity.pdbx_description
1 polymer ?
#
loop_
_entity_poly.entity_id
_entity_poly.type
_entity_poly.pdbx_seq_one_letter_code
_entity_poly.pdbx_strand_id
1 'polypeptide(L)'
;RGLLEQIIPSIKDMKEVGKCKYHIVNAFQHSLYTLGHFESILQTERFFPSHLKEDIWNYLNSKDESGFPTLEILKLGVFLHDIGKPAAKTVDATGRTHFKGHDVTGGEIVLKLGKELGLSEITTEKLFRYVRYHMTLLVAYKTGNVGKEALWKQFDELGDDIIGIMLLGYCDLVATRKLLNPLEDNGVIKTYMEFILTVYFYRYKTDKEI
;
A
#
# COMPACT_ATOMS: atom_id res chain seq x y z
N ARG A 1 -2.69 24.92 11.97
CA ARG A 1 -2.87 23.53 12.48
C ARG A 1 -4.26 23.06 12.13
N GLY A 2 -4.45 21.80 11.67
CA GLY A 2 -5.76 21.24 11.37
C GLY A 2 -6.23 21.40 9.90
N LEU A 3 -5.41 21.96 9.00
CA LEU A 3 -5.79 22.08 7.59
C LEU A 3 -6.04 20.72 6.93
N LEU A 4 -5.21 19.74 7.24
CA LEU A 4 -5.32 18.39 6.69
C LEU A 4 -6.65 17.71 7.08
N GLU A 5 -7.10 17.90 8.33
CA GLU A 5 -8.40 17.39 8.79
C GLU A 5 -9.59 18.16 8.21
N GLN A 6 -9.38 19.37 7.71
CA GLN A 6 -10.42 20.11 6.97
C GLN A 6 -10.56 19.58 5.55
N ILE A 7 -9.43 19.19 4.91
CA ILE A 7 -9.40 18.62 3.56
C ILE A 7 -9.84 17.16 3.57
N ILE A 8 -9.38 16.37 4.56
CA ILE A 8 -9.66 14.94 4.70
C ILE A 8 -10.17 14.69 6.14
N PRO A 9 -11.48 14.86 6.40
CA PRO A 9 -12.03 14.76 7.76
C PRO A 9 -11.76 13.42 8.46
N SER A 10 -11.73 12.32 7.71
CA SER A 10 -11.45 10.96 8.23
C SER A 10 -10.09 10.82 8.92
N ILE A 11 -9.15 11.72 8.68
CA ILE A 11 -7.85 11.74 9.38
C ILE A 11 -8.04 11.97 10.89
N LYS A 12 -9.05 12.72 11.28
CA LYS A 12 -9.36 12.92 12.70
C LYS A 12 -9.64 11.58 13.39
N ASP A 13 -10.44 10.74 12.74
CA ASP A 13 -10.80 9.43 13.27
C ASP A 13 -9.61 8.45 13.27
N MET A 14 -8.70 8.55 12.29
CA MET A 14 -7.46 7.77 12.27
C MET A 14 -6.56 8.06 13.48
N LYS A 15 -6.63 9.23 14.09
CA LYS A 15 -5.85 9.58 15.29
C LYS A 15 -6.37 8.88 16.55
N GLU A 16 -7.63 8.46 16.55
CA GLU A 16 -8.29 7.84 17.69
C GLU A 16 -8.22 6.29 17.68
N VAL A 17 -7.75 5.71 16.59
CA VAL A 17 -7.71 4.25 16.42
C VAL A 17 -6.34 3.74 15.98
N GLY A 18 -6.15 2.42 16.01
CA GLY A 18 -4.97 1.75 15.48
C GLY A 18 -4.05 1.18 16.55
N LYS A 19 -4.04 1.69 17.77
CA LYS A 19 -3.30 1.07 18.88
C LYS A 19 -3.90 -0.30 19.19
N CYS A 20 -3.11 -1.35 19.02
CA CYS A 20 -3.51 -2.73 19.27
C CYS A 20 -2.27 -3.60 19.56
N LYS A 21 -2.43 -4.92 19.64
CA LYS A 21 -1.31 -5.86 19.86
C LYS A 21 -0.15 -5.69 18.87
N TYR A 22 -0.44 -5.27 17.65
CA TYR A 22 0.54 -5.18 16.55
C TYR A 22 0.96 -3.73 16.25
N HIS A 23 0.26 -2.72 16.80
CA HIS A 23 0.51 -1.32 16.51
C HIS A 23 0.56 -0.52 17.81
N ILE A 24 1.73 0.02 18.13
CA ILE A 24 1.97 0.86 19.30
C ILE A 24 1.59 2.33 19.09
N VAL A 25 1.33 2.72 17.84
CA VAL A 25 0.90 4.05 17.43
C VAL A 25 -0.51 4.01 16.83
N ASN A 26 -1.16 5.17 16.72
CA ASN A 26 -2.45 5.26 16.04
C ASN A 26 -2.30 5.14 14.51
N ALA A 27 -3.43 4.94 13.80
CA ALA A 27 -3.43 4.72 12.35
C ALA A 27 -2.82 5.90 11.57
N PHE A 28 -3.07 7.14 12.00
CA PHE A 28 -2.48 8.32 11.38
C PHE A 28 -0.96 8.37 11.53
N GLN A 29 -0.45 8.12 12.73
CA GLN A 29 1.00 8.08 12.98
C GLN A 29 1.65 6.93 12.19
N HIS A 30 1.01 5.76 12.14
CA HIS A 30 1.48 4.64 11.35
C HIS A 30 1.58 5.02 9.86
N SER A 31 0.55 5.66 9.29
CA SER A 31 0.57 6.13 7.90
C SER A 31 1.71 7.12 7.62
N LEU A 32 2.03 8.01 8.57
CA LEU A 32 3.18 8.90 8.44
C LEU A 32 4.52 8.16 8.47
N TYR A 33 4.68 7.14 9.33
CA TYR A 33 5.88 6.30 9.34
C TYR A 33 6.02 5.50 8.05
N THR A 34 4.91 4.95 7.55
CA THR A 34 4.88 4.22 6.27
C THR A 34 5.29 5.12 5.11
N LEU A 35 4.76 6.36 5.05
CA LEU A 35 5.13 7.33 4.03
C LEU A 35 6.61 7.74 4.14
N GLY A 36 7.10 8.04 5.34
CA GLY A 36 8.52 8.35 5.54
C GLY A 36 9.44 7.19 5.14
N HIS A 37 9.02 5.95 5.39
CA HIS A 37 9.76 4.78 4.95
C HIS A 37 9.72 4.63 3.42
N PHE A 38 8.57 4.87 2.79
CA PHE A 38 8.45 4.88 1.34
C PHE A 38 9.38 5.92 0.70
N GLU A 39 9.41 7.14 1.19
CA GLU A 39 10.35 8.17 0.70
C GLU A 39 11.81 7.77 0.92
N SER A 40 12.13 7.13 2.05
CA SER A 40 13.49 6.64 2.35
C SER A 40 13.95 5.57 1.36
N ILE A 41 13.11 4.62 0.97
CA ILE A 41 13.49 3.59 0.00
C ILE A 41 13.74 4.17 -1.39
N LEU A 42 13.01 5.21 -1.79
CA LEU A 42 13.22 5.90 -3.07
C LEU A 42 14.57 6.64 -3.11
N GLN A 43 15.06 7.11 -1.98
CA GLN A 43 16.35 7.81 -1.85
C GLN A 43 17.53 6.84 -1.68
N THR A 44 17.27 5.56 -1.37
CA THR A 44 18.30 4.55 -1.12
C THR A 44 18.78 3.96 -2.45
N GLU A 45 19.98 4.33 -2.87
CA GLU A 45 20.54 4.03 -4.20
C GLU A 45 20.48 2.55 -4.61
N ARG A 46 20.69 1.63 -3.65
CA ARG A 46 20.74 0.19 -3.88
C ARG A 46 19.53 -0.56 -3.32
N PHE A 47 18.43 0.14 -3.07
CA PHE A 47 17.24 -0.52 -2.54
C PHE A 47 16.64 -1.48 -3.56
N PHE A 48 16.46 -1.02 -4.80
CA PHE A 48 15.94 -1.86 -5.87
C PHE A 48 17.08 -2.67 -6.50
N PRO A 49 16.90 -4.00 -6.74
CA PRO A 49 17.86 -4.80 -7.46
C PRO A 49 17.98 -4.29 -8.91
N SER A 50 19.18 -4.44 -9.49
CA SER A 50 19.50 -3.86 -10.80
C SER A 50 18.51 -4.27 -11.91
N HIS A 51 18.03 -5.52 -11.89
CA HIS A 51 17.10 -6.04 -12.89
C HIS A 51 15.67 -5.50 -12.78
N LEU A 52 15.26 -4.93 -11.64
CA LEU A 52 13.93 -4.33 -11.44
C LEU A 52 13.96 -2.81 -11.43
N LYS A 53 15.14 -2.21 -11.26
CA LYS A 53 15.28 -0.78 -10.97
C LYS A 53 14.67 0.09 -12.06
N GLU A 54 15.01 -0.20 -13.31
CA GLU A 54 14.55 0.59 -14.45
C GLU A 54 13.02 0.51 -14.61
N ASP A 55 12.46 -0.69 -14.57
CA ASP A 55 11.03 -0.93 -14.71
C ASP A 55 10.21 -0.26 -13.58
N ILE A 56 10.69 -0.36 -12.33
CA ILE A 56 10.05 0.31 -11.19
C ILE A 56 10.09 1.83 -11.37
N TRP A 57 11.23 2.40 -11.77
CA TRP A 57 11.33 3.85 -11.99
C TRP A 57 10.52 4.33 -13.18
N ASN A 58 10.43 3.55 -14.27
CA ASN A 58 9.55 3.85 -15.39
C ASN A 58 8.09 3.93 -14.93
N TYR A 59 7.65 2.97 -14.11
CA TYR A 59 6.30 3.02 -13.51
C TYR A 59 6.11 4.23 -12.61
N LEU A 60 7.02 4.51 -11.68
CA LEU A 60 6.90 5.64 -10.74
C LEU A 60 6.90 7.00 -11.44
N ASN A 61 7.68 7.13 -12.53
CA ASN A 61 7.76 8.36 -13.32
C ASN A 61 6.64 8.49 -14.36
N SER A 62 5.79 7.48 -14.51
CA SER A 62 4.66 7.53 -15.43
C SER A 62 3.58 8.49 -14.93
N LYS A 63 2.65 8.78 -15.81
CA LYS A 63 1.40 9.49 -15.49
C LYS A 63 0.24 8.57 -15.80
N ASP A 64 -0.87 8.75 -15.10
CA ASP A 64 -2.13 8.13 -15.50
C ASP A 64 -2.69 8.79 -16.78
N GLU A 65 -3.76 8.23 -17.32
CA GLU A 65 -4.39 8.73 -18.56
C GLU A 65 -4.95 10.16 -18.42
N SER A 66 -5.17 10.64 -17.19
CA SER A 66 -5.55 12.02 -16.92
C SER A 66 -4.36 12.98 -16.82
N GLY A 67 -3.13 12.45 -16.91
CA GLY A 67 -1.89 13.19 -16.81
C GLY A 67 -1.37 13.38 -15.38
N PHE A 68 -2.01 12.75 -14.38
CA PHE A 68 -1.59 12.88 -12.98
C PHE A 68 -0.36 11.96 -12.72
N PRO A 69 0.68 12.43 -11.99
CA PRO A 69 1.88 11.64 -11.74
C PRO A 69 1.60 10.40 -10.86
N THR A 70 1.98 9.22 -11.33
CA THR A 70 1.80 7.94 -10.62
C THR A 70 2.45 7.95 -9.22
N LEU A 71 3.64 8.52 -9.09
CA LEU A 71 4.34 8.62 -7.81
C LEU A 71 3.52 9.41 -6.76
N GLU A 72 2.88 10.49 -7.17
CA GLU A 72 2.08 11.32 -6.25
C GLU A 72 0.79 10.61 -5.83
N ILE A 73 0.14 9.89 -6.76
CA ILE A 73 -1.01 9.05 -6.43
C ILE A 73 -0.60 7.95 -5.44
N LEU A 74 0.56 7.32 -5.67
CA LEU A 74 1.06 6.27 -4.79
C LEU A 74 1.41 6.82 -3.40
N LYS A 75 2.05 7.98 -3.29
CA LYS A 75 2.30 8.64 -1.99
C LYS A 75 1.01 8.92 -1.24
N LEU A 76 -0.02 9.38 -1.95
CA LEU A 76 -1.34 9.57 -1.36
C LEU A 76 -1.95 8.24 -0.91
N GLY A 77 -1.82 7.18 -1.71
CA GLY A 77 -2.24 5.82 -1.36
C GLY A 77 -1.51 5.28 -0.12
N VAL A 78 -0.19 5.47 -0.05
CA VAL A 78 0.63 5.12 1.13
C VAL A 78 0.15 5.86 2.38
N PHE A 79 -0.17 7.14 2.25
CA PHE A 79 -0.68 7.93 3.37
C PHE A 79 -2.08 7.51 3.81
N LEU A 80 -2.94 7.09 2.88
CA LEU A 80 -4.36 6.78 3.13
C LEU A 80 -4.66 5.28 3.27
N HIS A 81 -3.65 4.38 3.18
CA HIS A 81 -3.90 2.93 3.14
C HIS A 81 -4.76 2.41 4.29
N ASP A 82 -4.62 3.01 5.46
CA ASP A 82 -5.31 2.65 6.70
C ASP A 82 -6.54 3.51 7.01
N ILE A 83 -7.02 4.35 6.08
CA ILE A 83 -8.15 5.27 6.30
C ILE A 83 -9.46 4.56 6.68
N GLY A 84 -9.59 3.29 6.32
CA GLY A 84 -10.75 2.47 6.66
C GLY A 84 -10.75 1.90 8.08
N LYS A 85 -9.64 1.97 8.83
CA LYS A 85 -9.54 1.39 10.19
C LYS A 85 -10.59 1.93 11.17
N PRO A 86 -10.90 3.23 11.22
CA PRO A 86 -11.94 3.74 12.12
C PRO A 86 -13.30 3.07 11.91
N ALA A 87 -13.76 2.98 10.66
CA ALA A 87 -15.06 2.41 10.31
C ALA A 87 -15.11 0.87 10.42
N ALA A 88 -13.96 0.19 10.24
CA ALA A 88 -13.85 -1.26 10.37
C ALA A 88 -13.54 -1.74 11.80
N LYS A 89 -13.47 -0.82 12.78
CA LYS A 89 -13.12 -1.16 14.16
C LYS A 89 -14.17 -2.05 14.80
N THR A 90 -13.74 -3.20 15.32
CA THR A 90 -14.54 -4.09 16.16
C THR A 90 -13.76 -4.47 17.42
N VAL A 91 -14.47 -4.83 18.48
CA VAL A 91 -13.87 -5.33 19.73
C VAL A 91 -14.46 -6.69 20.00
N ASP A 92 -13.61 -7.70 20.21
CA ASP A 92 -14.06 -9.05 20.55
C ASP A 92 -14.42 -9.22 22.03
N ALA A 93 -14.94 -10.38 22.40
CA ALA A 93 -15.34 -10.70 23.79
C ALA A 93 -14.18 -10.64 24.81
N THR A 94 -12.92 -10.65 24.34
CA THR A 94 -11.72 -10.51 25.19
C THR A 94 -11.24 -9.06 25.32
N GLY A 95 -11.94 -8.09 24.72
CA GLY A 95 -11.56 -6.68 24.70
C GLY A 95 -10.50 -6.34 23.66
N ARG A 96 -10.15 -7.26 22.75
CA ARG A 96 -9.17 -7.01 21.70
C ARG A 96 -9.81 -6.28 20.51
N THR A 97 -9.11 -5.27 20.02
CA THR A 97 -9.53 -4.51 18.85
C THR A 97 -9.06 -5.19 17.56
N HIS A 98 -9.95 -5.24 16.58
CA HIS A 98 -9.73 -5.75 15.23
C HIS A 98 -10.18 -4.72 14.20
N PHE A 99 -9.58 -4.80 13.00
CA PHE A 99 -9.85 -3.91 11.86
C PHE A 99 -10.08 -4.72 10.58
N LYS A 100 -10.74 -5.87 10.69
CA LYS A 100 -10.97 -6.75 9.53
C LYS A 100 -11.81 -6.03 8.47
N GLY A 101 -11.34 -6.05 7.22
CA GLY A 101 -12.01 -5.39 6.09
C GLY A 101 -11.75 -3.89 5.98
N HIS A 102 -10.77 -3.34 6.74
CA HIS A 102 -10.40 -1.92 6.64
C HIS A 102 -9.89 -1.54 5.25
N ASP A 103 -9.33 -2.47 4.52
CA ASP A 103 -8.91 -2.32 3.12
C ASP A 103 -10.11 -2.10 2.19
N VAL A 104 -11.19 -2.84 2.37
CA VAL A 104 -12.46 -2.66 1.62
C VAL A 104 -13.09 -1.31 1.96
N THR A 105 -13.30 -1.07 3.25
CA THR A 105 -13.90 0.19 3.74
C THR A 105 -13.04 1.40 3.36
N GLY A 106 -11.70 1.26 3.42
CA GLY A 106 -10.77 2.30 2.98
C GLY A 106 -10.90 2.61 1.49
N GLY A 107 -11.05 1.57 0.66
CA GLY A 107 -11.34 1.74 -0.76
C GLY A 107 -12.63 2.54 -1.01
N GLU A 108 -13.71 2.22 -0.33
CA GLU A 108 -14.98 2.97 -0.43
C GLU A 108 -14.84 4.44 0.00
N ILE A 109 -14.06 4.70 1.05
CA ILE A 109 -13.79 6.06 1.53
C ILE A 109 -13.02 6.86 0.47
N VAL A 110 -11.97 6.29 -0.13
CA VAL A 110 -11.16 7.02 -1.12
C VAL A 110 -11.89 7.26 -2.44
N LEU A 111 -12.86 6.43 -2.82
CA LEU A 111 -13.73 6.69 -3.97
C LEU A 111 -14.58 7.97 -3.78
N LYS A 112 -15.06 8.22 -2.56
CA LYS A 112 -15.78 9.46 -2.21
C LYS A 112 -14.82 10.64 -2.12
N LEU A 113 -13.70 10.43 -1.41
CA LEU A 113 -12.67 11.45 -1.24
C LEU A 113 -12.10 11.95 -2.57
N GLY A 114 -11.86 11.07 -3.54
CA GLY A 114 -11.37 11.44 -4.87
C GLY A 114 -12.31 12.43 -5.56
N LYS A 115 -13.62 12.22 -5.47
CA LYS A 115 -14.64 13.16 -6.00
C LYS A 115 -14.62 14.50 -5.25
N GLU A 116 -14.50 14.47 -3.92
CA GLU A 116 -14.45 15.67 -3.07
C GLU A 116 -13.19 16.50 -3.34
N LEU A 117 -12.07 15.85 -3.65
CA LEU A 117 -10.80 16.48 -4.02
C LEU A 117 -10.73 16.91 -5.50
N GLY A 118 -11.75 16.61 -6.31
CA GLY A 118 -11.76 16.91 -7.73
C GLY A 118 -10.77 16.11 -8.57
N LEU A 119 -10.38 14.91 -8.10
CA LEU A 119 -9.54 13.98 -8.87
C LEU A 119 -10.37 13.38 -10.02
N SER A 120 -9.71 13.06 -11.14
CA SER A 120 -10.35 12.32 -12.23
C SER A 120 -10.82 10.94 -11.77
N GLU A 121 -11.75 10.32 -12.49
CA GLU A 121 -12.19 8.95 -12.21
C GLU A 121 -11.01 7.98 -12.29
N ILE A 122 -10.11 8.15 -13.26
CA ILE A 122 -8.92 7.31 -13.47
C ILE A 122 -7.96 7.42 -12.30
N THR A 123 -7.65 8.66 -11.86
CA THR A 123 -6.78 8.90 -10.70
C THR A 123 -7.41 8.34 -9.42
N THR A 124 -8.72 8.51 -9.27
CA THR A 124 -9.47 8.01 -8.11
C THR A 124 -9.47 6.48 -8.06
N GLU A 125 -9.68 5.81 -9.21
CA GLU A 125 -9.64 4.35 -9.31
C GLU A 125 -8.23 3.81 -9.00
N LYS A 126 -7.18 4.47 -9.48
CA LYS A 126 -5.80 4.10 -9.16
C LYS A 126 -5.51 4.22 -7.66
N LEU A 127 -5.95 5.31 -7.03
CA LEU A 127 -5.86 5.50 -5.58
C LEU A 127 -6.65 4.43 -4.82
N PHE A 128 -7.88 4.12 -5.28
CA PHE A 128 -8.70 3.04 -4.74
C PHE A 128 -7.94 1.71 -4.76
N ARG A 129 -7.30 1.34 -5.87
CA ARG A 129 -6.54 0.08 -5.97
C ARG A 129 -5.40 0.03 -4.97
N TYR A 130 -4.64 1.09 -4.78
CA TYR A 130 -3.58 1.14 -3.77
C TYR A 130 -4.11 0.89 -2.35
N VAL A 131 -5.18 1.57 -1.98
CA VAL A 131 -5.78 1.43 -0.64
C VAL A 131 -6.48 0.08 -0.49
N ARG A 132 -7.24 -0.37 -1.48
CA ARG A 132 -8.00 -1.62 -1.44
C ARG A 132 -7.11 -2.87 -1.39
N TYR A 133 -5.96 -2.84 -2.06
CA TYR A 133 -5.12 -4.01 -2.23
C TYR A 133 -3.79 -3.93 -1.46
N HIS A 134 -3.60 -2.94 -0.57
CA HIS A 134 -2.34 -2.77 0.17
C HIS A 134 -1.93 -4.02 0.99
N MET A 135 -2.89 -4.84 1.39
CA MET A 135 -2.64 -6.06 2.17
C MET A 135 -2.10 -7.23 1.33
N THR A 136 -2.01 -7.10 -0.01
CA THR A 136 -1.66 -8.21 -0.92
C THR A 136 -0.31 -8.84 -0.58
N LEU A 137 0.73 -8.03 -0.34
CA LEU A 137 2.04 -8.55 0.06
C LEU A 137 2.01 -9.26 1.41
N LEU A 138 1.27 -8.74 2.39
CA LEU A 138 1.12 -9.39 3.70
C LEU A 138 0.44 -10.75 3.56
N VAL A 139 -0.60 -10.85 2.73
CA VAL A 139 -1.30 -12.12 2.48
C VAL A 139 -0.35 -13.12 1.82
N ALA A 140 0.36 -12.72 0.76
CA ALA A 140 1.35 -13.57 0.10
C ALA A 140 2.44 -14.06 1.07
N TYR A 141 2.98 -13.16 1.88
CA TYR A 141 3.99 -13.48 2.90
C TYR A 141 3.47 -14.46 3.97
N LYS A 142 2.24 -14.25 4.49
CA LYS A 142 1.66 -15.11 5.53
C LYS A 142 1.26 -16.49 5.04
N THR A 143 0.77 -16.58 3.82
CA THR A 143 0.24 -17.85 3.25
C THR A 143 1.29 -18.63 2.48
N GLY A 144 2.40 -17.98 2.08
CA GLY A 144 3.36 -18.55 1.14
C GLY A 144 2.79 -18.78 -0.26
N ASN A 145 1.57 -18.29 -0.55
CA ASN A 145 0.91 -18.53 -1.83
C ASN A 145 1.41 -17.56 -2.90
N VAL A 146 2.53 -17.91 -3.51
CA VAL A 146 3.17 -17.20 -4.63
C VAL A 146 3.28 -18.11 -5.87
N GLY A 147 2.40 -19.09 -5.98
CA GLY A 147 2.30 -19.98 -7.15
C GLY A 147 1.78 -19.26 -8.39
N LYS A 148 2.07 -19.80 -9.58
CA LYS A 148 1.71 -19.21 -10.88
C LYS A 148 0.22 -18.81 -10.94
N GLU A 149 -0.67 -19.71 -10.62
CA GLU A 149 -2.14 -19.46 -10.69
C GLU A 149 -2.57 -18.27 -9.83
N ALA A 150 -2.08 -18.21 -8.58
CA ALA A 150 -2.41 -17.11 -7.66
C ALA A 150 -1.86 -15.76 -8.13
N LEU A 151 -0.61 -15.74 -8.61
CA LEU A 151 0.03 -14.53 -9.09
C LEU A 151 -0.60 -14.05 -10.40
N TRP A 152 -0.87 -14.93 -11.37
CA TRP A 152 -1.52 -14.56 -12.64
C TRP A 152 -2.88 -13.92 -12.41
N LYS A 153 -3.71 -14.50 -11.51
CA LYS A 153 -4.98 -13.90 -11.13
C LYS A 153 -4.83 -12.49 -10.60
N GLN A 154 -3.86 -12.26 -9.72
CA GLN A 154 -3.58 -10.91 -9.18
C GLN A 154 -3.08 -9.95 -10.27
N PHE A 155 -2.23 -10.40 -11.16
CA PHE A 155 -1.69 -9.59 -12.25
C PHE A 155 -2.75 -9.23 -13.28
N ASP A 156 -3.67 -10.16 -13.60
CA ASP A 156 -4.83 -9.89 -14.47
C ASP A 156 -5.78 -8.84 -13.86
N GLU A 157 -5.95 -8.86 -12.52
CA GLU A 157 -6.82 -7.92 -11.80
C GLU A 157 -6.19 -6.52 -11.63
N LEU A 158 -4.89 -6.46 -11.33
CA LEU A 158 -4.23 -5.24 -10.88
C LEU A 158 -3.38 -4.55 -11.97
N GLY A 159 -2.98 -5.30 -13.00
CA GLY A 159 -2.11 -4.76 -14.04
C GLY A 159 -0.82 -4.17 -13.48
N ASP A 160 -0.37 -3.05 -14.03
CA ASP A 160 0.84 -2.35 -13.57
C ASP A 160 0.74 -1.79 -12.15
N ASP A 161 -0.49 -1.63 -11.61
CA ASP A 161 -0.67 -1.13 -10.23
C ASP A 161 -0.12 -2.10 -9.19
N ILE A 162 0.11 -3.38 -9.54
CA ILE A 162 0.80 -4.35 -8.68
C ILE A 162 2.16 -3.81 -8.20
N ILE A 163 2.85 -3.01 -9.01
CA ILE A 163 4.16 -2.43 -8.65
C ILE A 163 4.01 -1.51 -7.44
N GLY A 164 3.09 -0.55 -7.53
CA GLY A 164 2.81 0.37 -6.42
C GLY A 164 2.28 -0.34 -5.18
N ILE A 165 1.39 -1.34 -5.36
CA ILE A 165 0.81 -2.15 -4.28
C ILE A 165 1.91 -2.94 -3.54
N MET A 166 2.87 -3.51 -4.25
CA MET A 166 4.00 -4.23 -3.63
C MET A 166 4.91 -3.29 -2.84
N LEU A 167 5.22 -2.12 -3.39
CA LEU A 167 6.03 -1.11 -2.69
C LEU A 167 5.33 -0.58 -1.44
N LEU A 168 4.04 -0.28 -1.53
CA LEU A 168 3.22 0.15 -0.39
C LEU A 168 3.16 -0.94 0.67
N GLY A 169 2.82 -2.17 0.29
CA GLY A 169 2.73 -3.30 1.22
C GLY A 169 4.05 -3.61 1.93
N TYR A 170 5.18 -3.47 1.23
CA TYR A 170 6.51 -3.57 1.85
C TYR A 170 6.71 -2.48 2.91
N CYS A 171 6.43 -1.22 2.57
CA CYS A 171 6.63 -0.09 3.48
C CYS A 171 5.72 -0.17 4.70
N ASP A 172 4.47 -0.58 4.55
CA ASP A 172 3.51 -0.80 5.64
C ASP A 172 4.02 -1.87 6.62
N LEU A 173 4.43 -3.04 6.11
CA LEU A 173 4.94 -4.13 6.93
C LEU A 173 6.22 -3.74 7.68
N VAL A 174 7.15 -3.09 6.99
CA VAL A 174 8.43 -2.69 7.59
C VAL A 174 8.23 -1.57 8.61
N ALA A 175 7.37 -0.58 8.34
CA ALA A 175 7.06 0.48 9.30
C ALA A 175 6.48 -0.10 10.60
N THR A 176 5.52 -1.03 10.49
CA THR A 176 4.95 -1.73 11.66
C THR A 176 6.01 -2.47 12.46
N ARG A 177 6.86 -3.27 11.79
CA ARG A 177 7.86 -4.10 12.45
C ARG A 177 8.96 -3.29 13.10
N LYS A 178 9.47 -2.26 12.43
CA LYS A 178 10.50 -1.36 12.98
C LYS A 178 10.02 -0.57 14.19
N LEU A 179 8.74 -0.26 14.29
CA LEU A 179 8.17 0.36 15.49
C LEU A 179 8.17 -0.60 16.68
N LEU A 180 7.99 -1.91 16.44
CA LEU A 180 8.03 -2.95 17.49
C LEU A 180 9.46 -3.37 17.82
N ASN A 181 10.30 -3.55 16.81
CA ASN A 181 11.70 -3.93 16.92
C ASN A 181 12.55 -3.23 15.85
N PRO A 182 13.24 -2.11 16.19
CA PRO A 182 14.05 -1.35 15.24
C PRO A 182 15.17 -2.14 14.55
N LEU A 183 15.61 -3.25 15.18
CA LEU A 183 16.70 -4.09 14.68
C LEU A 183 16.20 -5.31 13.88
N GLU A 184 14.88 -5.44 13.67
CA GLU A 184 14.34 -6.58 12.93
C GLU A 184 14.83 -6.60 11.49
N ASP A 185 15.29 -7.76 11.05
CA ASP A 185 15.62 -8.02 9.65
C ASP A 185 14.34 -8.17 8.81
N ASN A 186 14.18 -7.27 7.85
CA ASN A 186 13.05 -7.28 6.92
C ASN A 186 13.41 -7.86 5.53
N GLY A 187 14.57 -8.51 5.41
CA GLY A 187 15.06 -9.08 4.15
C GLY A 187 14.10 -10.08 3.53
N VAL A 188 13.44 -10.90 4.33
CA VAL A 188 12.46 -11.90 3.84
C VAL A 188 11.27 -11.20 3.17
N ILE A 189 10.72 -10.14 3.77
CA ILE A 189 9.60 -9.39 3.18
C ILE A 189 10.04 -8.74 1.87
N LYS A 190 11.25 -8.18 1.85
CA LYS A 190 11.83 -7.59 0.65
C LYS A 190 11.97 -8.64 -0.45
N THR A 191 12.45 -9.84 -0.13
CA THR A 191 12.56 -10.96 -1.08
C THR A 191 11.21 -11.36 -1.67
N TYR A 192 10.13 -11.40 -0.87
CA TYR A 192 8.79 -11.66 -1.39
C TYR A 192 8.34 -10.60 -2.39
N MET A 193 8.53 -9.33 -2.05
CA MET A 193 8.22 -8.20 -2.95
C MET A 193 9.02 -8.32 -4.25
N GLU A 194 10.34 -8.49 -4.16
CA GLU A 194 11.23 -8.61 -5.32
C GLU A 194 10.88 -9.83 -6.19
N PHE A 195 10.56 -10.96 -5.58
CA PHE A 195 10.14 -12.16 -6.30
C PHE A 195 8.86 -11.92 -7.08
N ILE A 196 7.81 -11.34 -6.46
CA ILE A 196 6.53 -11.08 -7.12
C ILE A 196 6.74 -10.11 -8.30
N LEU A 197 7.52 -9.03 -8.11
CA LEU A 197 7.82 -8.08 -9.19
C LEU A 197 8.66 -8.71 -10.30
N THR A 198 9.62 -9.58 -9.96
CA THR A 198 10.41 -10.32 -10.97
C THR A 198 9.50 -11.24 -11.81
N VAL A 199 8.58 -11.96 -11.16
CA VAL A 199 7.62 -12.81 -11.88
C VAL A 199 6.70 -11.97 -12.76
N TYR A 200 6.26 -10.80 -12.28
CA TYR A 200 5.43 -9.88 -13.04
C TYR A 200 6.12 -9.42 -14.33
N PHE A 201 7.32 -8.86 -14.23
CA PHE A 201 8.02 -8.29 -15.38
C PHE A 201 8.54 -9.35 -16.36
N TYR A 202 9.16 -10.42 -15.85
CA TYR A 202 9.94 -11.36 -16.67
C TYR A 202 9.21 -12.68 -17.01
N ARG A 203 8.01 -12.88 -16.49
CA ARG A 203 7.19 -14.04 -16.86
C ARG A 203 5.80 -13.63 -17.32
N TYR A 204 5.05 -12.93 -16.47
CA TYR A 204 3.67 -12.60 -16.80
C TYR A 204 3.57 -11.66 -18.00
N LYS A 205 4.33 -10.55 -18.05
CA LYS A 205 4.32 -9.64 -19.21
C LYS A 205 4.79 -10.34 -20.48
N THR A 206 5.85 -11.14 -20.40
CA THR A 206 6.34 -11.91 -21.55
C THR A 206 5.31 -12.92 -22.05
N ASP A 207 4.61 -13.63 -21.15
CA ASP A 207 3.53 -14.57 -21.52
C ASP A 207 2.35 -13.86 -22.22
N LYS A 208 2.13 -12.56 -22.00
CA LYS A 208 1.06 -11.75 -22.62
C LYS A 208 1.44 -11.11 -23.96
N GLU A 209 2.72 -11.00 -24.27
CA GLU A 209 3.24 -10.43 -25.53
C GLU A 209 3.33 -11.50 -26.66
N ILE A 210 3.14 -12.80 -26.33
CA ILE A 210 3.10 -13.91 -27.27
C ILE A 210 1.65 -14.24 -27.64
#